data_c8ab86652be03ac012c3923ae0e7e5fe
#
_entry.id   c8ab86652be03ac012c3923ae0e7e5fe
#
_cell.length_a   1.000
_cell.length_b   1.000
_cell.length_c   1.000
_cell.angle_alpha   90.00
_cell.angle_beta   90.00
_cell.angle_gamma   90.00
#
_symmetry.space_group_name_H-M   'P 1'
#
loop_
_entity.id
_entity.type
_entity.pdbx_description
1 polymer ?
#
loop_
_entity_poly.entity_id
_entity_poly.type
_entity_poly.pdbx_seq_one_letter_code
_entity_poly.pdbx_strand_id
1 'polypeptide(L)'
;MYNAKVYKIMFGSPSDIVDERNIFFNIVHGWNHLHSEKNEIVLLPLHWSKDSYPLSGKHAQKIIDDVVVAKSDLLICVFGSKLGTNTDTHISGTVEEIDEHIKAGKDVMVYFKKSLNIDPDSFDFSQLEKLKAFKESIKNKCKYSEFKDSQEFKDELSKDLQLYINAHWMYSSIKTENEDHSMKQLPRHIELSDFDLERLKAWTSVDNPEFFQVHFEGGGCIYGLGVSNQYEIRTGKEKIEWNDFFERMMQHGFIDIERYDKYGQPIYRLKKAANDYVSSLNENN
;
A
#
# COMPACT_ATOMS: atom_id res chain seq x y z
N MET A 1 -13.56 20.59 -9.26
CA MET A 1 -14.07 19.24 -9.66
C MET A 1 -12.90 18.54 -10.30
N TYR A 2 -12.59 17.32 -9.89
CA TYR A 2 -11.51 16.50 -10.47
C TYR A 2 -12.05 15.09 -10.75
N ASN A 3 -11.42 14.40 -11.69
CA ASN A 3 -11.70 12.99 -11.96
C ASN A 3 -10.83 12.15 -11.03
N ALA A 4 -11.34 11.03 -10.52
CA ALA A 4 -10.56 10.14 -9.69
C ALA A 4 -10.85 8.67 -10.01
N LYS A 5 -9.84 7.82 -9.91
CA LYS A 5 -10.00 6.36 -9.90
C LYS A 5 -10.52 5.95 -8.52
N VAL A 6 -11.56 5.13 -8.48
CA VAL A 6 -12.15 4.66 -7.23
C VAL A 6 -11.76 3.21 -6.99
N TYR A 7 -11.02 2.96 -5.91
CA TYR A 7 -10.66 1.62 -5.46
C TYR A 7 -11.48 1.23 -4.23
N LYS A 8 -12.09 0.07 -4.30
CA LYS A 8 -12.98 -0.45 -3.27
C LYS A 8 -12.21 -1.37 -2.33
N ILE A 9 -12.17 -1.02 -1.05
CA ILE A 9 -11.48 -1.79 -0.02
C ILE A 9 -12.52 -2.39 0.90
N MET A 10 -12.62 -3.71 0.92
CA MET A 10 -13.53 -4.41 1.80
C MET A 10 -12.86 -4.74 3.14
N PHE A 11 -13.60 -4.58 4.22
CA PHE A 11 -13.22 -5.05 5.56
C PHE A 11 -14.03 -6.29 5.93
N GLY A 12 -13.34 -7.42 6.07
CA GLY A 12 -13.89 -8.71 6.49
C GLY A 12 -13.49 -9.02 7.93
N SER A 13 -14.45 -9.38 8.78
CA SER A 13 -14.14 -9.78 10.16
C SER A 13 -15.31 -10.51 10.81
N PRO A 14 -15.03 -11.37 11.80
CA PRO A 14 -16.04 -11.84 12.75
C PRO A 14 -16.60 -10.69 13.59
N SER A 15 -17.66 -10.98 14.33
CA SER A 15 -18.44 -9.98 15.08
C SER A 15 -17.71 -9.33 16.27
N ASP A 16 -16.60 -9.91 16.73
CA ASP A 16 -15.82 -9.45 17.88
C ASP A 16 -14.79 -8.36 17.53
N ILE A 17 -14.69 -7.97 16.26
CA ILE A 17 -13.73 -6.97 15.74
C ILE A 17 -14.45 -5.65 15.41
N VAL A 18 -14.96 -4.98 16.43
CA VAL A 18 -15.71 -3.72 16.23
C VAL A 18 -14.80 -2.50 16.20
N ASP A 19 -13.83 -2.44 17.12
CA ASP A 19 -12.92 -1.29 17.24
C ASP A 19 -11.98 -1.20 16.03
N GLU A 20 -11.41 -2.31 15.61
CA GLU A 20 -10.53 -2.39 14.45
C GLU A 20 -11.26 -2.02 13.16
N ARG A 21 -12.55 -2.39 13.05
CA ARG A 21 -13.39 -1.95 11.93
C ARG A 21 -13.54 -0.43 11.89
N ASN A 22 -13.79 0.20 13.03
CA ASN A 22 -13.91 1.65 13.10
C ASN A 22 -12.57 2.34 12.78
N ILE A 23 -11.46 1.78 13.24
CA ILE A 23 -10.10 2.24 12.90
C ILE A 23 -9.87 2.15 11.40
N PHE A 24 -10.22 1.05 10.75
CA PHE A 24 -10.13 0.90 9.29
C PHE A 24 -10.87 2.02 8.54
N PHE A 25 -12.13 2.28 8.90
CA PHE A 25 -12.89 3.37 8.26
C PHE A 25 -12.21 4.73 8.45
N ASN A 26 -11.71 5.00 9.66
CA ASN A 26 -11.01 6.26 9.96
C ASN A 26 -9.70 6.40 9.17
N ILE A 27 -8.94 5.32 9.00
CA ILE A 27 -7.71 5.32 8.18
C ILE A 27 -8.04 5.64 6.73
N VAL A 28 -9.03 4.96 6.14
CA VAL A 28 -9.41 5.16 4.75
C VAL A 28 -9.95 6.57 4.50
N HIS A 29 -10.82 7.08 5.39
CA HIS A 29 -11.32 8.46 5.29
C HIS A 29 -10.20 9.49 5.48
N GLY A 30 -9.30 9.27 6.44
CA GLY A 30 -8.13 10.12 6.67
C GLY A 30 -7.21 10.16 5.45
N TRP A 31 -6.96 9.01 4.83
CA TRP A 31 -6.18 8.93 3.60
C TRP A 31 -6.84 9.72 2.46
N ASN A 32 -8.13 9.53 2.23
CA ASN A 32 -8.87 10.27 1.21
C ASN A 32 -8.78 11.79 1.44
N HIS A 33 -8.94 12.23 2.70
CA HIS A 33 -8.89 13.65 3.02
C HIS A 33 -7.53 14.29 2.68
N LEU A 34 -6.45 13.57 2.88
CA LEU A 34 -5.09 14.07 2.69
C LEU A 34 -4.55 13.89 1.26
N HIS A 35 -5.01 12.86 0.56
CA HIS A 35 -4.32 12.37 -0.64
C HIS A 35 -5.20 12.27 -1.90
N SER A 36 -6.53 12.24 -1.77
CA SER A 36 -7.40 11.89 -2.90
C SER A 36 -7.32 12.90 -4.05
N GLU A 37 -7.29 14.18 -3.78
CA GLU A 37 -7.23 15.21 -4.82
C GLU A 37 -5.86 15.21 -5.53
N LYS A 38 -4.75 15.13 -4.75
CA LYS A 38 -3.39 15.14 -5.30
C LYS A 38 -3.13 13.91 -6.19
N ASN A 39 -3.63 12.74 -5.77
CA ASN A 39 -3.33 11.48 -6.47
C ASN A 39 -4.42 11.03 -7.45
N GLU A 40 -5.52 11.78 -7.54
CA GLU A 40 -6.69 11.40 -8.34
C GLU A 40 -7.21 9.99 -8.03
N ILE A 41 -7.09 9.57 -6.76
CA ILE A 41 -7.49 8.27 -6.23
C ILE A 41 -8.45 8.49 -5.06
N VAL A 42 -9.57 7.76 -5.07
CA VAL A 42 -10.50 7.68 -3.95
C VAL A 42 -10.59 6.25 -3.46
N LEU A 43 -10.39 6.04 -2.18
CA LEU A 43 -10.57 4.76 -1.53
C LEU A 43 -12.00 4.67 -0.98
N LEU A 44 -12.78 3.70 -1.47
CA LEU A 44 -14.13 3.46 -1.01
C LEU A 44 -14.15 2.28 -0.03
N PRO A 45 -14.27 2.55 1.29
CA PRO A 45 -14.34 1.48 2.27
C PRO A 45 -15.70 0.78 2.22
N LEU A 46 -15.70 -0.54 2.18
CA LEU A 46 -16.90 -1.38 2.16
C LEU A 46 -16.92 -2.31 3.38
N HIS A 47 -18.12 -2.57 3.89
CA HIS A 47 -18.36 -3.59 4.93
C HIS A 47 -19.74 -4.18 4.73
N TRP A 48 -19.86 -5.52 4.80
CA TRP A 48 -21.09 -6.24 4.52
C TRP A 48 -22.31 -5.71 5.27
N SER A 49 -22.17 -5.28 6.53
CA SER A 49 -23.31 -4.80 7.33
C SER A 49 -23.85 -3.43 6.91
N LYS A 50 -23.08 -2.64 6.14
CA LYS A 50 -23.48 -1.30 5.66
C LYS A 50 -23.81 -1.28 4.18
N ASP A 51 -23.15 -2.16 3.41
CA ASP A 51 -23.14 -2.14 1.96
C ASP A 51 -23.97 -3.30 1.35
N SER A 52 -24.62 -4.12 2.20
CA SER A 52 -25.61 -5.11 1.82
C SER A 52 -27.03 -4.65 2.16
N TYR A 53 -28.00 -5.17 1.44
CA TYR A 53 -29.43 -4.88 1.64
C TYR A 53 -30.23 -6.19 1.71
N PRO A 54 -31.35 -6.22 2.47
CA PRO A 54 -32.15 -7.44 2.60
C PRO A 54 -32.80 -7.78 1.26
N LEU A 55 -32.49 -8.97 0.73
CA LEU A 55 -33.13 -9.56 -0.43
C LEU A 55 -33.80 -10.87 -0.06
N SER A 56 -35.03 -11.10 -0.54
CA SER A 56 -35.70 -12.38 -0.44
C SER A 56 -35.23 -13.36 -1.54
N GLY A 57 -35.10 -14.65 -1.20
CA GLY A 57 -34.85 -15.71 -2.17
C GLY A 57 -33.40 -16.14 -2.42
N LYS A 58 -32.45 -15.53 -1.73
CA LYS A 58 -31.04 -15.99 -1.70
C LYS A 58 -30.54 -16.06 -0.26
N HIS A 59 -29.61 -17.00 0.03
CA HIS A 59 -28.89 -16.98 1.29
C HIS A 59 -28.16 -15.65 1.49
N ALA A 60 -28.19 -15.10 2.72
CA ALA A 60 -27.57 -13.79 3.02
C ALA A 60 -26.08 -13.71 2.61
N GLN A 61 -25.33 -14.81 2.80
CA GLN A 61 -23.91 -14.89 2.39
C GLN A 61 -23.76 -14.70 0.88
N LYS A 62 -24.58 -15.34 0.07
CA LYS A 62 -24.48 -15.22 -1.39
C LYS A 62 -24.77 -13.80 -1.90
N ILE A 63 -25.58 -13.03 -1.20
CA ILE A 63 -25.81 -11.63 -1.50
C ILE A 63 -24.56 -10.80 -1.20
N ILE A 64 -23.89 -11.09 -0.07
CA ILE A 64 -22.64 -10.44 0.33
C ILE A 64 -21.56 -10.73 -0.70
N ASP A 65 -21.40 -11.99 -1.09
CA ASP A 65 -20.38 -12.43 -2.06
C ASP A 65 -20.59 -11.79 -3.44
N ASP A 66 -21.81 -11.85 -3.96
CA ASP A 66 -22.16 -11.30 -5.28
C ASP A 66 -22.06 -9.76 -5.36
N VAL A 67 -22.35 -9.07 -4.25
CA VAL A 67 -22.49 -7.60 -4.26
C VAL A 67 -21.26 -6.89 -3.71
N VAL A 68 -20.61 -7.45 -2.70
CA VAL A 68 -19.52 -6.76 -1.99
C VAL A 68 -18.16 -7.38 -2.33
N VAL A 69 -18.01 -8.70 -2.15
CA VAL A 69 -16.72 -9.40 -2.37
C VAL A 69 -16.28 -9.32 -3.83
N ALA A 70 -17.17 -9.64 -4.76
CA ALA A 70 -16.85 -9.63 -6.19
C ALA A 70 -16.46 -8.23 -6.72
N LYS A 71 -16.91 -7.16 -6.06
CA LYS A 71 -16.69 -5.77 -6.49
C LYS A 71 -15.55 -5.05 -5.79
N SER A 72 -14.93 -5.63 -4.75
CA SER A 72 -13.81 -5.02 -4.06
C SER A 72 -12.48 -5.30 -4.78
N ASP A 73 -11.56 -4.36 -4.68
CA ASP A 73 -10.23 -4.42 -5.29
C ASP A 73 -9.19 -4.97 -4.30
N LEU A 74 -9.41 -4.74 -3.00
CA LEU A 74 -8.59 -5.24 -1.91
C LEU A 74 -9.48 -5.71 -0.77
N LEU A 75 -9.13 -6.83 -0.13
CA LEU A 75 -9.77 -7.32 1.08
C LEU A 75 -8.82 -7.20 2.28
N ILE A 76 -9.28 -6.59 3.37
CA ILE A 76 -8.58 -6.54 4.64
C ILE A 76 -9.36 -7.38 5.64
N CYS A 77 -8.78 -8.51 6.08
CA CYS A 77 -9.38 -9.41 7.05
C CYS A 77 -8.72 -9.29 8.41
N VAL A 78 -9.53 -9.17 9.46
CA VAL A 78 -9.05 -9.08 10.84
C VAL A 78 -9.74 -10.11 11.71
N PHE A 79 -8.95 -10.90 12.43
CA PHE A 79 -9.43 -11.94 13.34
C PHE A 79 -9.05 -11.62 14.79
N GLY A 80 -10.02 -11.76 15.69
CA GLY A 80 -9.84 -11.64 17.14
C GLY A 80 -9.81 -13.00 17.82
N SER A 81 -10.84 -13.28 18.62
CA SER A 81 -11.01 -14.54 19.33
C SER A 81 -11.83 -15.58 18.56
N LYS A 82 -12.49 -15.17 17.48
CA LYS A 82 -13.41 -16.01 16.71
C LYS A 82 -12.96 -16.13 15.26
N LEU A 83 -13.23 -17.28 14.66
CA LEU A 83 -13.11 -17.48 13.21
C LEU A 83 -14.37 -16.95 12.49
N GLY A 84 -15.50 -16.97 13.14
CA GLY A 84 -16.81 -16.60 12.61
C GLY A 84 -17.77 -17.77 12.45
N THR A 85 -18.94 -17.50 11.91
CA THR A 85 -20.01 -18.49 11.72
C THR A 85 -19.78 -19.30 10.45
N ASN A 86 -20.02 -20.62 10.51
CA ASN A 86 -19.93 -21.49 9.34
C ASN A 86 -20.94 -21.05 8.27
N THR A 87 -20.51 -21.14 7.01
CA THR A 87 -21.38 -21.05 5.83
C THR A 87 -21.69 -22.45 5.30
N ASP A 88 -22.46 -22.54 4.22
CA ASP A 88 -22.77 -23.83 3.59
C ASP A 88 -21.53 -24.51 2.99
N THR A 89 -20.50 -23.72 2.64
CA THR A 89 -19.32 -24.15 1.89
C THR A 89 -18.01 -24.02 2.66
N HIS A 90 -17.94 -23.13 3.68
CA HIS A 90 -16.72 -22.80 4.42
C HIS A 90 -16.93 -22.81 5.93
N ILE A 91 -15.81 -22.96 6.64
CA ILE A 91 -15.78 -22.94 8.13
C ILE A 91 -16.08 -21.55 8.72
N SER A 92 -16.14 -20.51 7.90
CA SER A 92 -16.49 -19.14 8.26
C SER A 92 -16.75 -18.30 7.02
N GLY A 93 -17.67 -17.33 7.09
CA GLY A 93 -17.90 -16.35 6.02
C GLY A 93 -16.65 -15.52 5.70
N THR A 94 -15.89 -15.11 6.70
CA THR A 94 -14.64 -14.37 6.48
C THR A 94 -13.58 -15.23 5.77
N VAL A 95 -13.53 -16.54 6.03
CA VAL A 95 -12.65 -17.46 5.30
C VAL A 95 -13.10 -17.63 3.85
N GLU A 96 -14.41 -17.70 3.62
CA GLU A 96 -14.99 -17.75 2.27
C GLU A 96 -14.64 -16.48 1.46
N GLU A 97 -14.77 -15.31 2.08
CA GLU A 97 -14.36 -14.03 1.47
C GLU A 97 -12.86 -14.02 1.05
N ILE A 98 -11.99 -14.56 1.91
CA ILE A 98 -10.54 -14.70 1.60
C ILE A 98 -10.33 -15.63 0.39
N ASP A 99 -10.92 -16.82 0.43
CA ASP A 99 -10.75 -17.82 -0.63
C ASP A 99 -11.31 -17.32 -1.97
N GLU A 100 -12.45 -16.62 -1.97
CA GLU A 100 -13.02 -16.02 -3.19
C GLU A 100 -12.15 -14.90 -3.76
N HIS A 101 -11.55 -14.05 -2.91
CA HIS A 101 -10.60 -13.02 -3.37
C HIS A 101 -9.35 -13.66 -4.01
N ILE A 102 -8.75 -14.64 -3.33
CA ILE A 102 -7.57 -15.35 -3.84
C ILE A 102 -7.88 -16.05 -5.18
N LYS A 103 -9.03 -16.73 -5.30
CA LYS A 103 -9.47 -17.37 -6.55
C LYS A 103 -9.68 -16.37 -7.68
N ALA A 104 -10.15 -15.16 -7.35
CA ALA A 104 -10.32 -14.07 -8.30
C ALA A 104 -9.00 -13.37 -8.69
N GLY A 105 -7.85 -13.80 -8.14
CA GLY A 105 -6.55 -13.18 -8.37
C GLY A 105 -6.42 -11.81 -7.73
N LYS A 106 -7.21 -11.52 -6.68
CA LYS A 106 -7.19 -10.26 -5.95
C LYS A 106 -6.41 -10.40 -4.65
N ASP A 107 -5.87 -9.27 -4.18
CA ASP A 107 -5.03 -9.25 -2.98
C ASP A 107 -5.84 -9.24 -1.69
N VAL A 108 -5.27 -9.90 -0.67
CA VAL A 108 -5.83 -9.99 0.68
C VAL A 108 -4.77 -9.65 1.71
N MET A 109 -5.08 -8.75 2.64
CA MET A 109 -4.29 -8.49 3.85
C MET A 109 -4.95 -9.17 5.04
N VAL A 110 -4.20 -9.94 5.81
CA VAL A 110 -4.73 -10.68 6.96
C VAL A 110 -4.02 -10.26 8.24
N TYR A 111 -4.82 -9.95 9.26
CA TYR A 111 -4.34 -9.53 10.57
C TYR A 111 -4.95 -10.38 11.69
N PHE A 112 -4.14 -10.73 12.70
CA PHE A 112 -4.58 -11.49 13.88
C PHE A 112 -4.29 -10.72 15.16
N LYS A 113 -5.29 -10.57 16.02
CA LYS A 113 -5.15 -9.96 17.34
C LYS A 113 -4.53 -10.97 18.32
N LYS A 114 -3.39 -10.61 18.92
CA LYS A 114 -2.68 -11.46 19.89
C LYS A 114 -3.32 -11.43 21.29
N SER A 115 -3.66 -10.22 21.74
CA SER A 115 -4.23 -10.00 23.07
C SER A 115 -5.75 -10.04 22.98
N LEU A 116 -6.32 -11.04 23.58
CA LEU A 116 -7.76 -11.20 23.67
C LEU A 116 -8.18 -10.75 25.08
N ASN A 117 -8.86 -9.61 25.18
CA ASN A 117 -9.62 -9.27 26.39
C ASN A 117 -10.86 -10.15 26.39
N ILE A 118 -10.72 -11.34 26.96
CA ILE A 118 -11.77 -12.35 26.94
C ILE A 118 -12.43 -12.37 28.32
N ASP A 119 -13.74 -12.20 28.31
CA ASP A 119 -14.58 -12.59 29.44
C ASP A 119 -14.60 -14.12 29.51
N PRO A 120 -14.09 -14.74 30.61
CA PRO A 120 -14.01 -16.19 30.73
C PRO A 120 -15.37 -16.89 30.58
N ASP A 121 -16.48 -16.22 30.97
CA ASP A 121 -17.81 -16.78 30.94
C ASP A 121 -18.44 -16.80 29.53
N SER A 122 -17.92 -15.99 28.63
CA SER A 122 -18.39 -15.89 27.22
C SER A 122 -17.44 -16.49 26.21
N PHE A 123 -16.33 -17.13 26.66
CA PHE A 123 -15.28 -17.62 25.80
C PHE A 123 -15.61 -18.94 25.11
N ASP A 124 -15.55 -18.94 23.78
CA ASP A 124 -15.76 -20.14 22.94
C ASP A 124 -14.42 -20.77 22.53
N PHE A 125 -13.99 -21.79 23.24
CA PHE A 125 -12.78 -22.55 22.97
C PHE A 125 -12.80 -23.19 21.58
N SER A 126 -13.95 -23.60 21.07
CA SER A 126 -14.05 -24.22 19.75
C SER A 126 -13.74 -23.22 18.63
N GLN A 127 -14.15 -21.98 18.79
CA GLN A 127 -13.80 -20.89 17.86
C GLN A 127 -12.29 -20.61 17.87
N LEU A 128 -11.66 -20.62 19.03
CA LEU A 128 -10.22 -20.42 19.14
C LEU A 128 -9.42 -21.56 18.48
N GLU A 129 -9.86 -22.82 18.67
CA GLU A 129 -9.22 -23.96 18.00
C GLU A 129 -9.32 -23.86 16.48
N LYS A 130 -10.51 -23.53 15.96
CA LYS A 130 -10.74 -23.30 14.54
C LYS A 130 -9.86 -22.16 14.01
N LEU A 131 -9.76 -21.06 14.75
CA LEU A 131 -8.91 -19.92 14.39
C LEU A 131 -7.43 -20.30 14.34
N LYS A 132 -6.94 -21.06 15.32
CA LYS A 132 -5.56 -21.58 15.32
C LYS A 132 -5.28 -22.47 14.11
N ALA A 133 -6.17 -23.40 13.82
CA ALA A 133 -6.07 -24.29 12.67
C ALA A 133 -6.06 -23.51 11.36
N PHE A 134 -6.94 -22.51 11.22
CA PHE A 134 -6.97 -21.63 10.07
C PHE A 134 -5.67 -20.84 9.92
N LYS A 135 -5.17 -20.24 11.02
CA LYS A 135 -3.91 -19.48 11.02
C LYS A 135 -2.73 -20.33 10.55
N GLU A 136 -2.65 -21.59 10.98
CA GLU A 136 -1.61 -22.52 10.48
C GLU A 136 -1.79 -22.82 8.99
N SER A 137 -3.03 -23.00 8.52
CA SER A 137 -3.29 -23.31 7.11
C SER A 137 -2.97 -22.16 6.15
N ILE A 138 -3.09 -20.91 6.61
CA ILE A 138 -2.87 -19.73 5.77
C ILE A 138 -1.40 -19.33 5.66
N LYS A 139 -0.52 -19.78 6.56
CA LYS A 139 0.93 -19.46 6.57
C LYS A 139 1.62 -19.67 5.23
N ASN A 140 1.20 -20.70 4.50
CA ASN A 140 1.79 -21.05 3.21
C ASN A 140 1.09 -20.36 2.02
N LYS A 141 -0.03 -19.66 2.25
CA LYS A 141 -0.84 -19.03 1.21
C LYS A 141 -0.61 -17.51 1.16
N CYS A 142 -0.46 -16.88 2.30
CA CYS A 142 -0.22 -15.43 2.39
C CYS A 142 0.62 -15.06 3.62
N LYS A 143 1.30 -13.92 3.54
CA LYS A 143 1.91 -13.27 4.70
C LYS A 143 0.79 -12.61 5.51
N TYR A 144 0.79 -12.80 6.82
CA TYR A 144 -0.12 -12.11 7.74
C TYR A 144 0.65 -11.30 8.77
N SER A 145 0.01 -10.31 9.36
CA SER A 145 0.52 -9.53 10.50
C SER A 145 -0.24 -9.87 11.79
N GLU A 146 0.41 -9.63 12.92
CA GLU A 146 -0.17 -9.82 14.24
C GLU A 146 -0.03 -8.54 15.05
N PHE A 147 -1.08 -8.15 15.76
CA PHE A 147 -1.10 -6.94 16.59
C PHE A 147 -1.61 -7.24 18.00
N LYS A 148 -1.22 -6.42 18.98
CA LYS A 148 -1.59 -6.59 20.39
C LYS A 148 -2.82 -5.79 20.77
N ASP A 149 -2.90 -4.57 20.29
CA ASP A 149 -3.95 -3.60 20.63
C ASP A 149 -4.35 -2.75 19.42
N SER A 150 -5.37 -1.95 19.61
CA SER A 150 -5.95 -1.12 18.56
C SER A 150 -4.99 -0.05 18.03
N GLN A 151 -4.02 0.41 18.84
CA GLN A 151 -3.04 1.38 18.38
C GLN A 151 -2.00 0.72 17.45
N GLU A 152 -1.48 -0.46 17.83
CA GLU A 152 -0.56 -1.23 16.97
C GLU A 152 -1.24 -1.61 15.64
N PHE A 153 -2.53 -2.02 15.70
CA PHE A 153 -3.31 -2.28 14.48
C PHE A 153 -3.42 -1.05 13.58
N LYS A 154 -3.72 0.12 14.16
CA LYS A 154 -3.81 1.38 13.43
C LYS A 154 -2.52 1.71 12.71
N ASP A 155 -1.39 1.60 13.42
CA ASP A 155 -0.08 1.97 12.89
C ASP A 155 0.35 1.00 11.77
N GLU A 156 0.18 -0.32 11.98
CA GLU A 156 0.48 -1.34 10.96
C GLU A 156 -0.41 -1.21 9.73
N LEU A 157 -1.73 -1.11 9.92
CA LEU A 157 -2.65 -0.99 8.79
C LEU A 157 -2.40 0.29 7.98
N SER A 158 -2.14 1.42 8.65
CA SER A 158 -1.85 2.68 7.97
C SER A 158 -0.61 2.57 7.10
N LYS A 159 0.46 1.96 7.63
CA LYS A 159 1.70 1.72 6.90
C LYS A 159 1.50 0.76 5.73
N ASP A 160 0.88 -0.40 5.99
CA ASP A 160 0.71 -1.45 4.98
C ASP A 160 -0.20 -0.99 3.85
N LEU A 161 -1.29 -0.27 4.16
CA LEU A 161 -2.19 0.30 3.16
C LEU A 161 -1.48 1.35 2.30
N GLN A 162 -0.67 2.24 2.90
CA GLN A 162 0.09 3.23 2.14
C GLN A 162 1.10 2.57 1.20
N LEU A 163 1.83 1.54 1.68
CA LEU A 163 2.76 0.77 0.86
C LEU A 163 2.05 0.08 -0.31
N TYR A 164 0.89 -0.52 -0.04
CA TYR A 164 0.09 -1.20 -1.06
C TYR A 164 -0.42 -0.23 -2.13
N ILE A 165 -1.00 0.90 -1.72
CA ILE A 165 -1.49 1.92 -2.64
C ILE A 165 -0.36 2.41 -3.55
N ASN A 166 0.78 2.70 -2.97
CA ASN A 166 1.95 3.14 -3.73
C ASN A 166 2.39 2.08 -4.75
N ALA A 167 2.49 0.82 -4.32
CA ALA A 167 3.00 -0.26 -5.16
C ALA A 167 2.03 -0.69 -6.28
N HIS A 168 0.72 -0.69 -6.02
CA HIS A 168 -0.25 -1.32 -6.90
C HIS A 168 -1.15 -0.31 -7.62
N TRP A 169 -1.57 0.77 -6.96
CA TRP A 169 -2.58 1.68 -7.53
C TRP A 169 -1.97 2.97 -8.07
N MET A 170 -0.99 3.55 -7.40
CA MET A 170 -0.29 4.72 -7.93
C MET A 170 0.64 4.31 -9.08
N TYR A 171 1.31 3.17 -8.97
CA TYR A 171 2.18 2.65 -10.05
C TYR A 171 1.40 2.12 -11.27
N SER A 172 0.21 1.54 -11.09
CA SER A 172 -0.63 1.06 -12.19
C SER A 172 -1.17 2.21 -13.05
N SER A 173 -1.35 3.38 -12.47
CA SER A 173 -1.76 4.57 -13.23
C SER A 173 -0.70 4.99 -14.24
N ILE A 174 0.58 4.82 -13.88
CA ILE A 174 1.72 5.10 -14.78
C ILE A 174 1.84 4.02 -15.86
N LYS A 175 1.52 2.75 -15.56
CA LYS A 175 1.58 1.66 -16.56
C LYS A 175 0.46 1.70 -17.59
N THR A 176 -0.77 2.05 -17.22
CA THR A 176 -1.89 2.12 -18.17
C THR A 176 -1.76 3.29 -19.16
N GLU A 177 -1.11 4.38 -18.79
CA GLU A 177 -0.77 5.43 -19.75
C GLU A 177 0.37 5.02 -20.70
N ASN A 178 1.25 4.08 -20.28
CA ASN A 178 2.38 3.60 -21.07
C ASN A 178 2.06 2.39 -21.97
N GLU A 179 1.01 1.60 -21.70
CA GLU A 179 0.65 0.45 -22.55
C GLU A 179 -0.18 0.84 -23.77
N ASP A 180 -0.90 1.97 -23.75
CA ASP A 180 -1.63 2.48 -24.93
C ASP A 180 -0.72 3.32 -25.86
N HIS A 181 0.55 3.52 -25.48
CA HIS A 181 1.56 4.26 -26.26
C HIS A 181 2.78 3.44 -26.66
N SER A 182 2.66 2.11 -26.80
CA SER A 182 3.77 1.26 -27.27
C SER A 182 4.18 1.49 -28.75
N MET A 183 3.74 2.57 -29.38
CA MET A 183 4.26 3.04 -30.67
C MET A 183 4.03 4.53 -30.89
N LYS A 184 4.39 5.42 -29.96
CA LYS A 184 4.60 6.84 -30.31
C LYS A 184 5.48 7.54 -29.28
N GLN A 185 6.70 7.84 -29.69
CA GLN A 185 7.53 8.98 -29.31
C GLN A 185 7.71 9.24 -27.81
N LEU A 186 8.99 9.22 -27.36
CA LEU A 186 9.46 9.90 -26.14
C LEU A 186 8.68 11.20 -25.91
N PRO A 187 8.21 11.48 -24.67
CA PRO A 187 7.52 12.73 -24.39
C PRO A 187 8.43 13.88 -24.79
N ARG A 188 7.97 14.69 -25.73
CA ARG A 188 8.63 15.92 -26.12
C ARG A 188 8.59 16.87 -24.93
N HIS A 189 9.76 17.25 -24.43
CA HIS A 189 10.01 18.18 -23.35
C HIS A 189 9.56 17.75 -21.93
N ILE A 190 10.41 16.93 -21.28
CA ILE A 190 10.50 16.93 -19.82
C ILE A 190 11.36 18.17 -19.49
N GLU A 191 10.76 19.22 -18.94
CA GLU A 191 11.49 20.37 -18.42
C GLU A 191 11.79 20.11 -16.93
N LEU A 192 13.01 19.67 -16.66
CA LEU A 192 13.50 19.60 -15.29
C LEU A 192 14.00 20.99 -14.85
N SER A 193 13.80 21.33 -13.57
CA SER A 193 14.45 22.50 -12.99
C SER A 193 15.99 22.35 -13.05
N ASP A 194 16.72 23.46 -13.01
CA ASP A 194 18.19 23.42 -12.96
C ASP A 194 18.68 22.57 -11.79
N PHE A 195 18.00 22.67 -10.63
CA PHE A 195 18.27 21.87 -9.45
C PHE A 195 18.13 20.36 -9.70
N ASP A 196 17.07 19.94 -10.37
CA ASP A 196 16.79 18.53 -10.66
C ASP A 196 17.74 17.98 -11.72
N LEU A 197 17.98 18.77 -12.78
CA LEU A 197 18.84 18.37 -13.89
C LEU A 197 20.29 18.21 -13.45
N GLU A 198 20.82 19.13 -12.63
CA GLU A 198 22.18 19.04 -12.09
C GLU A 198 22.38 17.75 -11.29
N ARG A 199 21.43 17.42 -10.40
CA ARG A 199 21.48 16.22 -9.57
C ARG A 199 21.29 14.95 -10.36
N LEU A 200 20.40 14.94 -11.34
CA LEU A 200 20.21 13.78 -12.21
C LEU A 200 21.46 13.51 -13.04
N LYS A 201 22.08 14.56 -13.61
CA LYS A 201 23.36 14.45 -14.34
C LYS A 201 24.47 13.93 -13.42
N ALA A 202 24.57 14.44 -12.19
CA ALA A 202 25.53 13.97 -11.20
C ALA A 202 25.34 12.50 -10.87
N TRP A 203 24.09 12.04 -10.74
CA TRP A 203 23.78 10.64 -10.43
C TRP A 203 24.05 9.70 -11.60
N THR A 204 23.76 10.12 -12.84
CA THR A 204 24.01 9.33 -14.06
C THR A 204 25.48 9.28 -14.48
N SER A 205 26.32 10.19 -13.96
CA SER A 205 27.73 10.29 -14.35
C SER A 205 28.67 9.33 -13.60
N VAL A 206 28.16 8.54 -12.64
CA VAL A 206 28.98 7.64 -11.80
C VAL A 206 28.81 6.18 -12.21
N ASP A 207 29.89 5.41 -12.17
CA ASP A 207 29.91 3.99 -12.54
C ASP A 207 29.08 3.11 -11.57
N ASN A 208 28.98 3.51 -10.31
CA ASN A 208 28.11 2.85 -9.31
C ASN A 208 27.08 3.84 -8.78
N PRO A 209 25.88 3.90 -9.38
CA PRO A 209 24.84 4.88 -9.07
C PRO A 209 24.02 4.51 -7.83
N GLU A 210 24.65 3.97 -6.78
CA GLU A 210 23.96 3.68 -5.52
C GLU A 210 23.60 4.97 -4.80
N PHE A 211 22.35 5.06 -4.35
CA PHE A 211 21.91 6.08 -3.40
C PHE A 211 22.23 5.61 -1.98
N PHE A 212 22.78 6.51 -1.18
CA PHE A 212 22.94 6.29 0.24
C PHE A 212 22.53 7.51 1.07
N GLN A 213 22.17 7.26 2.31
CA GLN A 213 21.79 8.30 3.26
C GLN A 213 22.48 8.02 4.60
N VAL A 214 23.15 9.03 5.16
CA VAL A 214 23.82 8.96 6.47
C VAL A 214 23.23 10.02 7.37
N HIS A 215 22.71 9.61 8.52
CA HIS A 215 22.21 10.48 9.58
C HIS A 215 23.25 10.71 10.65
N PHE A 216 23.37 11.96 11.12
CA PHE A 216 24.24 12.30 12.24
C PHE A 216 23.45 12.44 13.54
N GLU A 217 24.10 12.10 14.64
CA GLU A 217 23.64 12.49 15.97
C GLU A 217 23.67 14.02 16.06
N GLY A 218 22.49 14.66 16.07
CA GLY A 218 22.37 16.14 16.08
C GLY A 218 21.52 16.69 14.96
N GLY A 219 20.96 15.85 14.07
CA GLY A 219 19.87 16.22 13.14
C GLY A 219 20.25 16.57 11.72
N GLY A 220 21.52 16.47 11.31
CA GLY A 220 21.94 16.58 9.92
C GLY A 220 21.93 15.24 9.19
N CYS A 221 21.91 15.25 7.87
CA CYS A 221 22.11 14.05 7.05
C CYS A 221 22.94 14.37 5.79
N ILE A 222 23.57 13.34 5.23
CA ILE A 222 24.21 13.39 3.92
C ILE A 222 23.41 12.49 2.99
N TYR A 223 23.08 13.02 1.79
CA TYR A 223 22.59 12.24 0.67
C TYR A 223 23.73 12.04 -0.34
N GLY A 224 23.94 10.79 -0.75
CA GLY A 224 24.90 10.42 -1.77
C GLY A 224 24.21 9.91 -3.02
N LEU A 225 24.50 10.56 -4.15
CA LEU A 225 24.11 10.10 -5.49
C LEU A 225 25.35 9.46 -6.13
N GLY A 226 25.59 8.18 -5.81
CA GLY A 226 26.86 7.53 -6.05
C GLY A 226 27.95 7.97 -5.06
N VAL A 227 29.10 7.31 -5.11
CA VAL A 227 30.19 7.51 -4.12
C VAL A 227 30.80 8.93 -4.17
N SER A 228 30.80 9.54 -5.34
CA SER A 228 31.50 10.82 -5.57
C SER A 228 30.64 12.07 -5.34
N ASN A 229 29.32 11.95 -5.35
CA ASN A 229 28.40 13.08 -5.25
C ASN A 229 27.67 13.05 -3.91
N GLN A 230 28.19 13.78 -2.94
CA GLN A 230 27.66 13.84 -1.57
C GLN A 230 27.12 15.23 -1.28
N TYR A 231 25.90 15.29 -0.71
CA TYR A 231 25.18 16.51 -0.38
C TYR A 231 24.84 16.52 1.10
N GLU A 232 25.38 17.49 1.83
CA GLU A 232 25.09 17.68 3.24
C GLU A 232 23.79 18.46 3.41
N ILE A 233 22.85 17.90 4.14
CA ILE A 233 21.52 18.46 4.41
C ILE A 233 21.49 18.94 5.84
N ARG A 234 21.48 20.26 6.02
CA ARG A 234 21.57 20.91 7.34
C ARG A 234 20.24 21.51 7.82
N THR A 235 19.32 21.77 6.90
CA THR A 235 18.07 22.47 7.19
C THR A 235 16.86 21.67 6.78
N GLY A 236 15.71 21.94 7.45
CA GLY A 236 14.45 21.32 7.05
C GLY A 236 14.00 21.71 5.65
N LYS A 237 14.37 22.90 5.16
CA LYS A 237 14.07 23.36 3.81
C LYS A 237 14.80 22.55 2.77
N GLU A 238 16.10 22.34 2.95
CA GLU A 238 16.90 21.47 2.05
C GLU A 238 16.36 20.04 1.99
N LYS A 239 15.93 19.51 3.15
CA LYS A 239 15.33 18.18 3.21
C LYS A 239 14.03 18.09 2.40
N ILE A 240 13.19 19.12 2.42
CA ILE A 240 11.97 19.21 1.61
C ILE A 240 12.34 19.24 0.13
N GLU A 241 13.29 20.08 -0.29
CA GLU A 241 13.72 20.19 -1.68
C GLU A 241 14.24 18.86 -2.24
N TRP A 242 14.95 18.08 -1.41
CA TRP A 242 15.43 16.75 -1.79
C TRP A 242 14.30 15.70 -1.85
N ASN A 243 13.35 15.74 -0.93
CA ASN A 243 12.18 14.86 -1.00
C ASN A 243 11.37 15.13 -2.28
N ASP A 244 11.15 16.41 -2.57
CA ASP A 244 10.47 16.83 -3.81
C ASP A 244 11.25 16.41 -5.06
N PHE A 245 12.59 16.45 -5.04
CA PHE A 245 13.44 15.92 -6.12
C PHE A 245 13.19 14.41 -6.32
N PHE A 246 13.25 13.60 -5.27
CA PHE A 246 13.01 12.16 -5.41
C PHE A 246 11.60 11.86 -5.89
N GLU A 247 10.58 12.59 -5.40
CA GLU A 247 9.21 12.44 -5.89
C GLU A 247 9.10 12.73 -7.38
N ARG A 248 9.69 13.84 -7.86
CA ARG A 248 9.69 14.19 -9.30
C ARG A 248 10.43 13.15 -10.13
N MET A 249 11.59 12.67 -9.67
CA MET A 249 12.37 11.64 -10.39
C MET A 249 11.61 10.31 -10.49
N MET A 250 10.86 9.93 -9.45
CA MET A 250 9.96 8.78 -9.51
C MET A 250 8.81 9.03 -10.49
N GLN A 251 8.19 10.21 -10.49
CA GLN A 251 7.11 10.57 -11.41
C GLN A 251 7.55 10.51 -12.88
N HIS A 252 8.79 10.92 -13.17
CA HIS A 252 9.37 10.80 -14.51
C HIS A 252 9.88 9.39 -14.85
N GLY A 253 9.80 8.46 -13.91
CA GLY A 253 10.28 7.09 -14.11
C GLY A 253 11.81 6.96 -14.19
N PHE A 254 12.55 7.93 -13.66
CA PHE A 254 14.01 7.94 -13.67
C PHE A 254 14.62 7.15 -12.52
N ILE A 255 13.88 6.98 -11.42
CA ILE A 255 14.30 6.21 -10.25
C ILE A 255 13.17 5.32 -9.73
N ASP A 256 13.54 4.27 -8.98
CA ASP A 256 12.63 3.42 -8.20
C ASP A 256 13.11 3.33 -6.75
N ILE A 257 12.22 2.96 -5.83
CA ILE A 257 12.62 2.53 -4.49
C ILE A 257 13.12 1.08 -4.59
N GLU A 258 14.40 0.87 -4.31
CA GLU A 258 15.00 -0.46 -4.33
C GLU A 258 14.68 -1.25 -3.06
N ARG A 259 14.81 -0.59 -1.92
CA ARG A 259 14.56 -1.15 -0.58
C ARG A 259 14.38 -0.03 0.44
N TYR A 260 14.02 -0.40 1.65
CA TYR A 260 14.05 0.50 2.81
C TYR A 260 15.21 0.11 3.75
N ASP A 261 15.83 1.11 4.35
CA ASP A 261 16.86 0.90 5.34
C ASP A 261 16.26 0.43 6.70
N LYS A 262 17.13 0.18 7.68
CA LYS A 262 16.72 -0.25 9.03
C LYS A 262 15.89 0.79 9.81
N TYR A 263 15.84 2.04 9.33
CA TYR A 263 15.06 3.13 9.90
C TYR A 263 13.78 3.42 9.11
N GLY A 264 13.47 2.61 8.09
CA GLY A 264 12.29 2.78 7.23
C GLY A 264 12.44 3.88 6.17
N GLN A 265 13.66 4.36 5.91
CA GLN A 265 13.91 5.36 4.87
C GLN A 265 14.10 4.68 3.51
N PRO A 266 13.56 5.25 2.41
CA PRO A 266 13.71 4.66 1.09
C PRO A 266 15.16 4.77 0.58
N ILE A 267 15.65 3.69 -0.01
CA ILE A 267 16.88 3.66 -0.79
C ILE A 267 16.48 3.57 -2.25
N TYR A 268 16.91 4.55 -3.03
CA TYR A 268 16.52 4.69 -4.41
C TYR A 268 17.53 4.05 -5.36
N ARG A 269 17.05 3.56 -6.50
CA ARG A 269 17.86 3.04 -7.60
C ARG A 269 17.58 3.81 -8.87
N LEU A 270 18.66 4.19 -9.57
CA LEU A 270 18.58 4.84 -10.87
C LEU A 270 18.13 3.86 -11.96
N LYS A 271 17.24 4.29 -12.84
CA LYS A 271 16.74 3.50 -13.97
C LYS A 271 17.46 3.87 -15.26
N LYS A 272 17.43 2.96 -16.23
CA LYS A 272 17.98 3.19 -17.58
C LYS A 272 17.39 4.44 -18.23
N ALA A 273 16.09 4.73 -18.03
CA ALA A 273 15.42 5.91 -18.56
C ALA A 273 16.10 7.24 -18.17
N ALA A 274 16.70 7.33 -16.97
CA ALA A 274 17.45 8.51 -16.56
C ALA A 274 18.72 8.71 -17.40
N ASN A 275 19.47 7.64 -17.64
CA ASN A 275 20.67 7.67 -18.48
C ASN A 275 20.32 8.04 -19.94
N ASP A 276 19.27 7.43 -20.48
CA ASP A 276 18.79 7.70 -21.84
C ASP A 276 18.35 9.17 -21.99
N TYR A 277 17.65 9.72 -20.99
CA TYR A 277 17.25 11.13 -20.96
C TYR A 277 18.45 12.09 -20.93
N VAL A 278 19.39 11.88 -20.00
CA VAL A 278 20.57 12.72 -19.87
C VAL A 278 21.45 12.65 -21.14
N SER A 279 21.57 11.47 -21.75
CA SER A 279 22.30 11.29 -23.02
C SER A 279 21.65 12.07 -24.16
N SER A 280 20.33 12.08 -24.25
CA SER A 280 19.60 12.82 -25.29
C SER A 280 19.77 14.34 -25.20
N LEU A 281 20.03 14.89 -24.00
CA LEU A 281 20.32 16.31 -23.81
C LEU A 281 21.70 16.70 -24.33
N ASN A 282 22.64 15.76 -24.30
CA ASN A 282 24.02 16.00 -24.79
C ASN A 282 24.14 15.89 -26.32
N GLU A 283 23.21 15.19 -26.99
CA GLU A 283 23.16 15.06 -28.45
C GLU A 283 22.52 16.28 -29.15
N ASN A 284 21.77 17.10 -28.39
CA ASN A 284 21.06 18.28 -28.89
C ASN A 284 21.77 19.60 -28.58
N ASN A 285 22.98 19.57 -28.01
CA ASN A 285 23.92 20.70 -27.84
C ASN A 285 25.18 20.49 -28.67
#